data_99add8337c4a6318a09b6522383596f9
#
_entry.id   99add8337c4a6318a09b6522383596f9
#
_cell.length_a   1.000
_cell.length_b   1.000
_cell.length_c   1.000
_cell.angle_alpha   90.00
_cell.angle_beta   90.00
_cell.angle_gamma   90.00
#
_symmetry.space_group_name_H-M   'P 1'
#
loop_
_entity.id
_entity.type
_entity.pdbx_description
1 polymer ?
#
loop_
_entity_poly.entity_id
_entity_poly.type
_entity_poly.pdbx_seq_one_letter_code
_entity_poly.pdbx_strand_id
1 'polypeptide(L)'
;MTSFTPREIVSELDRFIVGQDSAKKAVAIALRNRWRRQQVKGSLKDEILPKNILMIGPTGVGKTEIARRLAKLADAPFIKVEATKFTEVGYVGRDVEQIIRDLLEISININKDNLKKEVIAKAELNAEKRVIEALVGSSATNQTKEKFKKMLRNGELDNQDIEIEISPKSKSPLKSMDI
;
A
#
# COMPACT_ATOMS: atom_id res chain seq x y z
N MET A 1 -2.06 4.86 -10.42
CA MET A 1 -3.52 5.16 -10.39
C MET A 1 -4.19 4.53 -11.58
N THR A 2 -5.13 3.65 -11.34
CA THR A 2 -5.92 2.96 -12.35
C THR A 2 -6.88 3.93 -13.07
N SER A 3 -6.96 3.82 -14.40
CA SER A 3 -7.79 4.69 -15.25
C SER A 3 -9.27 4.26 -15.29
N PHE A 4 -9.83 3.82 -14.15
CA PHE A 4 -11.22 3.38 -14.08
C PHE A 4 -12.20 4.44 -14.58
N THR A 5 -13.16 4.01 -15.39
CA THR A 5 -14.32 4.82 -15.75
C THR A 5 -15.28 4.97 -14.56
N PRO A 6 -16.15 5.98 -14.54
CA PRO A 6 -17.14 6.10 -13.46
C PRO A 6 -18.06 4.86 -13.32
N ARG A 7 -18.36 4.18 -14.41
CA ARG A 7 -19.17 2.95 -14.39
C ARG A 7 -18.44 1.80 -13.71
N GLU A 8 -17.16 1.61 -14.00
CA GLU A 8 -16.33 0.59 -13.35
C GLU A 8 -16.17 0.87 -11.86
N ILE A 9 -15.98 2.15 -11.47
CA ILE A 9 -15.91 2.54 -10.05
C ILE A 9 -17.24 2.19 -9.34
N VAL A 10 -18.39 2.49 -9.94
CA VAL A 10 -19.70 2.12 -9.37
C VAL A 10 -19.83 0.62 -9.24
N SER A 11 -19.47 -0.15 -10.27
CA SER A 11 -19.49 -1.62 -10.26
C SER A 11 -18.63 -2.20 -9.14
N GLU A 12 -17.44 -1.65 -8.90
CA GLU A 12 -16.59 -2.08 -7.78
C GLU A 12 -17.19 -1.74 -6.42
N LEU A 13 -17.85 -0.57 -6.29
CA LEU A 13 -18.54 -0.19 -5.07
C LEU A 13 -19.77 -1.08 -4.80
N ASP A 14 -20.49 -1.51 -5.84
CA ASP A 14 -21.67 -2.38 -5.75
C ASP A 14 -21.37 -3.73 -5.10
N ARG A 15 -20.13 -4.20 -5.21
CA ARG A 15 -19.67 -5.44 -4.58
C ARG A 15 -19.71 -5.39 -3.04
N PHE A 16 -19.68 -4.20 -2.46
CA PHE A 16 -19.52 -4.01 -1.02
C PHE A 16 -20.61 -3.13 -0.38
N ILE A 17 -21.35 -2.37 -1.17
CA ILE A 17 -22.30 -1.36 -0.70
C ILE A 17 -23.63 -1.60 -1.40
N VAL A 18 -24.62 -2.01 -0.62
CA VAL A 18 -25.98 -2.23 -1.10
C VAL A 18 -26.73 -0.91 -1.20
N GLY A 19 -27.37 -0.65 -2.34
CA GLY A 19 -28.09 0.58 -2.58
C GLY A 19 -27.17 1.80 -2.72
N GLN A 20 -27.62 2.99 -2.36
CA GLN A 20 -26.86 4.26 -2.40
C GLN A 20 -26.38 4.64 -3.82
N ASP A 21 -27.15 4.35 -4.86
CA ASP A 21 -26.73 4.47 -6.27
C ASP A 21 -26.37 5.91 -6.66
N SER A 22 -27.11 6.90 -6.16
CA SER A 22 -26.82 8.32 -6.40
C SER A 22 -25.49 8.74 -5.76
N ALA A 23 -25.23 8.31 -4.52
CA ALA A 23 -23.98 8.58 -3.82
C ALA A 23 -22.81 7.90 -4.52
N LYS A 24 -22.93 6.62 -4.90
CA LYS A 24 -21.89 5.88 -5.64
C LYS A 24 -21.55 6.56 -6.97
N LYS A 25 -22.55 7.00 -7.73
CA LYS A 25 -22.33 7.77 -8.98
C LYS A 25 -21.62 9.09 -8.73
N ALA A 26 -22.04 9.86 -7.73
CA ALA A 26 -21.43 11.16 -7.42
C ALA A 26 -19.95 11.02 -7.04
N VAL A 27 -19.61 10.06 -6.15
CA VAL A 27 -18.22 9.83 -5.74
C VAL A 27 -17.37 9.24 -6.86
N ALA A 28 -17.92 8.40 -7.73
CA ALA A 28 -17.23 7.87 -8.90
C ALA A 28 -16.84 8.98 -9.89
N ILE A 29 -17.74 9.94 -10.13
CA ILE A 29 -17.47 11.11 -10.97
C ILE A 29 -16.39 11.99 -10.32
N ALA A 30 -16.46 12.22 -9.01
CA ALA A 30 -15.48 13.02 -8.28
C ALA A 30 -14.08 12.38 -8.36
N LEU A 31 -13.96 11.06 -8.17
CA LEU A 31 -12.70 10.34 -8.31
C LEU A 31 -12.14 10.44 -9.73
N ARG A 32 -13.00 10.29 -10.74
CA ARG A 32 -12.60 10.43 -12.15
C ARG A 32 -12.12 11.84 -12.48
N ASN A 33 -12.78 12.87 -11.94
CA ASN A 33 -12.36 14.26 -12.12
C ASN A 33 -11.00 14.53 -11.48
N ARG A 34 -10.74 13.95 -10.30
CA ARG A 34 -9.40 14.01 -9.68
C ARG A 34 -8.33 13.38 -10.57
N TRP A 35 -8.60 12.23 -11.15
CA TRP A 35 -7.69 11.58 -12.08
C TRP A 35 -7.45 12.44 -13.32
N ARG A 36 -8.51 13.02 -13.93
CA ARG A 36 -8.41 13.92 -15.10
C ARG A 36 -7.51 15.12 -14.79
N ARG A 37 -7.69 15.74 -13.62
CA ARG A 37 -6.87 16.87 -13.17
C ARG A 37 -5.38 16.50 -13.16
N GLN A 38 -5.03 15.31 -12.71
CA GLN A 38 -3.64 14.85 -12.66
C GLN A 38 -3.03 14.67 -14.05
N GLN A 39 -3.85 14.46 -15.10
CA GLN A 39 -3.40 14.34 -16.49
C GLN A 39 -3.21 15.70 -17.17
N VAL A 40 -3.74 16.77 -16.61
CA VAL A 40 -3.58 18.13 -17.13
C VAL A 40 -2.14 18.58 -16.94
N LYS A 41 -1.53 19.10 -18.00
CA LYS A 41 -0.17 19.68 -18.00
C LYS A 41 -0.25 21.20 -18.04
N GLY A 42 0.82 21.86 -17.53
CA GLY A 42 0.91 23.32 -17.52
C GLY A 42 0.17 23.99 -16.38
N SER A 43 0.09 25.32 -16.42
CA SER A 43 -0.47 26.19 -15.36
C SER A 43 -1.93 25.90 -15.04
N LEU A 44 -2.71 25.45 -16.01
CA LEU A 44 -4.13 25.09 -15.83
C LEU A 44 -4.34 24.04 -14.73
N LYS A 45 -3.36 23.17 -14.49
CA LYS A 45 -3.43 22.19 -13.40
C LYS A 45 -3.54 22.82 -12.01
N ASP A 46 -2.88 23.94 -11.81
CA ASP A 46 -2.85 24.64 -10.52
C ASP A 46 -4.12 25.48 -10.30
N GLU A 47 -4.76 25.91 -11.37
CA GLU A 47 -6.06 26.61 -11.33
C GLU A 47 -7.23 25.68 -10.99
N ILE A 48 -7.14 24.39 -11.37
CA ILE A 48 -8.18 23.39 -11.08
C ILE A 48 -8.00 22.86 -9.66
N LEU A 49 -8.69 23.45 -8.69
CA LEU A 49 -8.65 22.98 -7.32
C LEU A 49 -9.41 21.65 -7.14
N PRO A 50 -8.84 20.67 -6.40
CA PRO A 50 -9.57 19.46 -6.04
C PRO A 50 -10.72 19.82 -5.10
N LYS A 51 -11.92 19.30 -5.37
CA LYS A 51 -13.07 19.51 -4.51
C LYS A 51 -13.19 18.41 -3.47
N ASN A 52 -13.51 18.79 -2.23
CA ASN A 52 -13.84 17.87 -1.17
C ASN A 52 -15.24 17.29 -1.38
N ILE A 53 -15.47 16.08 -0.87
CA ILE A 53 -16.77 15.41 -0.93
C ILE A 53 -17.40 15.48 0.45
N LEU A 54 -18.57 16.09 0.55
CA LEU A 54 -19.40 16.08 1.76
C LEU A 54 -20.46 14.98 1.63
N MET A 55 -20.45 14.03 2.59
CA MET A 55 -21.46 12.97 2.67
C MET A 55 -22.33 13.18 3.89
N ILE A 56 -23.64 13.35 3.69
CA ILE A 56 -24.64 13.58 4.74
C ILE A 56 -25.61 12.39 4.75
N GLY A 57 -25.99 11.96 5.94
CA GLY A 57 -26.97 10.87 6.13
C GLY A 57 -26.84 10.21 7.50
N PRO A 58 -27.78 9.33 7.88
CA PRO A 58 -27.78 8.65 9.16
C PRO A 58 -26.58 7.73 9.34
N THR A 59 -26.34 7.29 10.57
CA THR A 59 -25.27 6.31 10.88
C THR A 59 -25.60 4.96 10.23
N GLY A 60 -24.57 4.23 9.81
CA GLY A 60 -24.74 2.87 9.25
C GLY A 60 -25.02 2.80 7.74
N VAL A 61 -25.30 3.90 7.05
CA VAL A 61 -25.63 3.89 5.61
C VAL A 61 -24.43 3.74 4.65
N GLY A 62 -23.24 3.44 5.16
CA GLY A 62 -22.07 3.14 4.32
C GLY A 62 -21.17 4.33 3.97
N LYS A 63 -21.36 5.54 4.52
CA LYS A 63 -20.53 6.73 4.19
C LYS A 63 -19.03 6.49 4.31
N THR A 64 -18.58 5.94 5.45
CA THR A 64 -17.17 5.66 5.71
C THR A 64 -16.65 4.51 4.81
N GLU A 65 -17.50 3.53 4.53
CA GLU A 65 -17.11 2.40 3.67
C GLU A 65 -16.92 2.84 2.22
N ILE A 66 -17.79 3.72 1.71
CA ILE A 66 -17.61 4.36 0.40
C ILE A 66 -16.24 5.06 0.34
N ALA A 67 -15.91 5.89 1.34
CA ALA A 67 -14.63 6.62 1.37
C ALA A 67 -13.42 5.66 1.40
N ARG A 68 -13.48 4.61 2.23
CA ARG A 68 -12.43 3.59 2.32
C ARG A 68 -12.22 2.84 1.00
N ARG A 69 -13.31 2.44 0.33
CA ARG A 69 -13.23 1.75 -0.96
C ARG A 69 -12.70 2.66 -2.06
N LEU A 70 -13.10 3.93 -2.10
CA LEU A 70 -12.55 4.90 -3.03
C LEU A 70 -11.04 5.08 -2.85
N ALA A 71 -10.56 5.19 -1.61
CA ALA A 71 -9.13 5.28 -1.35
C ALA A 71 -8.38 4.04 -1.85
N LYS A 72 -8.93 2.84 -1.62
CA LYS A 72 -8.37 1.59 -2.11
C LYS A 72 -8.34 1.52 -3.65
N LEU A 73 -9.40 1.94 -4.33
CA LEU A 73 -9.46 2.00 -5.79
C LEU A 73 -8.49 3.04 -6.38
N ALA A 74 -8.23 4.11 -5.64
CA ALA A 74 -7.29 5.15 -6.01
C ALA A 74 -5.83 4.81 -5.65
N ASP A 75 -5.60 3.66 -5.00
CA ASP A 75 -4.29 3.28 -4.44
C ASP A 75 -3.71 4.39 -3.55
N ALA A 76 -4.58 4.96 -2.70
CA ALA A 76 -4.28 6.09 -1.83
C ALA A 76 -4.36 5.70 -0.35
N PRO A 77 -3.55 6.29 0.53
CA PRO A 77 -3.67 6.08 1.96
C PRO A 77 -5.02 6.59 2.47
N PHE A 78 -5.55 5.91 3.49
CA PHE A 78 -6.83 6.25 4.11
C PHE A 78 -6.70 6.28 5.63
N ILE A 79 -7.18 7.37 6.23
CA ILE A 79 -7.34 7.49 7.67
C ILE A 79 -8.74 7.96 8.00
N LYS A 80 -9.35 7.37 9.03
CA LYS A 80 -10.61 7.84 9.62
C LYS A 80 -10.30 8.58 10.90
N VAL A 81 -10.69 9.83 10.97
CA VAL A 81 -10.57 10.67 12.16
C VAL A 81 -11.93 11.13 12.66
N GLU A 82 -12.05 11.30 13.97
CA GLU A 82 -13.22 11.88 14.60
C GLU A 82 -12.88 13.33 14.98
N ALA A 83 -13.55 14.30 14.35
CA ALA A 83 -13.24 15.72 14.54
C ALA A 83 -13.31 16.15 16.01
N THR A 84 -14.19 15.54 16.80
CA THR A 84 -14.36 15.84 18.25
C THR A 84 -13.14 15.46 19.11
N LYS A 85 -12.21 14.67 18.57
CA LYS A 85 -10.95 14.30 19.27
C LYS A 85 -9.83 15.31 19.06
N PHE A 86 -10.02 16.26 18.16
CA PHE A 86 -9.07 17.30 17.84
C PHE A 86 -9.59 18.63 18.37
N THR A 87 -8.76 19.33 19.09
CA THR A 87 -9.10 20.65 19.65
C THR A 87 -8.16 21.70 19.06
N GLU A 88 -8.64 22.96 19.10
CA GLU A 88 -7.78 24.09 18.75
C GLU A 88 -6.60 24.20 19.73
N VAL A 89 -5.51 24.81 19.26
CA VAL A 89 -4.26 24.98 20.00
C VAL A 89 -4.51 25.55 21.41
N GLY A 90 -4.09 24.78 22.43
CA GLY A 90 -4.18 25.21 23.84
C GLY A 90 -5.18 24.47 24.71
N TYR A 91 -6.02 23.59 24.17
CA TYR A 91 -6.92 22.71 24.93
C TYR A 91 -6.46 21.23 24.91
N VAL A 92 -6.89 20.46 25.90
CA VAL A 92 -6.57 19.02 26.01
C VAL A 92 -7.20 18.25 24.85
N GLY A 93 -6.40 17.94 23.81
CA GLY A 93 -6.82 17.17 22.64
C GLY A 93 -5.62 16.78 21.80
N ARG A 94 -5.86 15.95 20.79
CA ARG A 94 -4.81 15.60 19.83
C ARG A 94 -4.57 16.76 18.87
N ASP A 95 -3.29 16.99 18.56
CA ASP A 95 -2.88 17.97 17.56
C ASP A 95 -3.40 17.55 16.17
N VAL A 96 -3.96 18.49 15.42
CA VAL A 96 -4.41 18.28 14.02
C VAL A 96 -3.27 17.86 13.12
N GLU A 97 -2.04 18.27 13.38
CA GLU A 97 -0.85 17.87 12.64
C GLU A 97 -0.59 16.36 12.75
N GLN A 98 -1.02 15.72 13.84
CA GLN A 98 -0.91 14.27 14.02
C GLN A 98 -1.66 13.51 12.91
N ILE A 99 -2.74 14.05 12.36
CA ILE A 99 -3.48 13.45 11.24
C ILE A 99 -2.57 13.28 10.02
N ILE A 100 -1.76 14.29 9.74
CA ILE A 100 -0.84 14.26 8.60
C ILE A 100 0.30 13.28 8.84
N ARG A 101 0.83 13.24 10.06
CA ARG A 101 1.89 12.28 10.44
C ARG A 101 1.39 10.83 10.32
N ASP A 102 0.22 10.54 10.85
CA ASP A 102 -0.40 9.21 10.77
C ASP A 102 -0.67 8.81 9.30
N LEU A 103 -1.16 9.75 8.49
CA LEU A 103 -1.39 9.52 7.06
C LEU A 103 -0.09 9.25 6.29
N LEU A 104 0.97 9.96 6.63
CA LEU A 104 2.30 9.75 6.05
C LEU A 104 2.86 8.37 6.41
N GLU A 105 2.72 7.94 7.67
CA GLU A 105 3.16 6.61 8.10
C GLU A 105 2.43 5.49 7.36
N ILE A 106 1.10 5.62 7.21
CA ILE A 106 0.30 4.68 6.40
C ILE A 106 0.81 4.65 4.94
N SER A 107 1.08 5.82 4.35
CA SER A 107 1.59 5.93 2.98
C SER A 107 2.96 5.27 2.81
N ILE A 108 3.86 5.47 3.77
CA ILE A 108 5.19 4.82 3.79
C ILE A 108 5.04 3.30 3.86
N ASN A 109 4.14 2.79 4.69
CA ASN A 109 3.92 1.35 4.84
C ASN A 109 3.34 0.72 3.56
N ILE A 110 2.37 1.38 2.90
CA ILE A 110 1.83 0.94 1.60
C ILE A 110 2.94 0.85 0.55
N ASN A 111 3.77 1.90 0.44
CA ASN A 111 4.88 1.92 -0.51
C ASN A 111 5.93 0.84 -0.21
N LYS A 112 6.28 0.63 1.07
CA LYS A 112 7.19 -0.45 1.48
C LYS A 112 6.65 -1.83 1.08
N ASP A 113 5.36 -2.07 1.27
CA ASP A 113 4.75 -3.36 0.93
C ASP A 113 4.69 -3.57 -0.59
N ASN A 114 4.44 -2.53 -1.37
CA ASN A 114 4.49 -2.60 -2.83
C ASN A 114 5.91 -2.89 -3.32
N LEU A 115 6.92 -2.17 -2.81
CA LEU A 115 8.32 -2.41 -3.14
C LEU A 115 8.79 -3.82 -2.72
N LYS A 116 8.34 -4.33 -1.57
CA LYS A 116 8.62 -5.71 -1.17
C LYS A 116 8.07 -6.71 -2.18
N LYS A 117 6.82 -6.54 -2.65
CA LYS A 117 6.21 -7.42 -3.65
C LYS A 117 6.99 -7.44 -4.96
N GLU A 118 7.51 -6.29 -5.39
CA GLU A 118 8.31 -6.20 -6.62
C GLU A 118 9.63 -6.96 -6.54
N VAL A 119 10.26 -6.99 -5.35
CA VAL A 119 11.58 -7.62 -5.18
C VAL A 119 11.52 -9.06 -4.66
N ILE A 120 10.34 -9.57 -4.26
CA ILE A 120 10.21 -10.87 -3.59
C ILE A 120 10.74 -12.02 -4.46
N ALA A 121 10.38 -12.04 -5.73
CA ALA A 121 10.83 -13.07 -6.65
C ALA A 121 12.37 -13.08 -6.82
N LYS A 122 12.98 -11.90 -6.87
CA LYS A 122 14.44 -11.77 -6.93
C LYS A 122 15.10 -12.17 -5.60
N ALA A 123 14.47 -11.82 -4.48
CA ALA A 123 14.95 -12.18 -3.16
C ALA A 123 14.89 -13.70 -2.94
N GLU A 124 13.82 -14.37 -3.37
CA GLU A 124 13.68 -15.82 -3.33
C GLU A 124 14.76 -16.52 -4.16
N LEU A 125 15.01 -16.07 -5.39
CA LEU A 125 16.09 -16.60 -6.22
C LEU A 125 17.48 -16.43 -5.58
N ASN A 126 17.71 -15.29 -4.93
CA ASN A 126 18.98 -15.05 -4.24
C ASN A 126 19.11 -15.91 -2.98
N ALA A 127 18.02 -16.10 -2.23
CA ALA A 127 17.98 -16.98 -1.06
C ALA A 127 18.23 -18.42 -1.47
N GLU A 128 17.56 -18.92 -2.52
CA GLU A 128 17.77 -20.25 -3.07
C GLU A 128 19.25 -20.49 -3.46
N LYS A 129 19.87 -19.51 -4.13
CA LYS A 129 21.30 -19.60 -4.46
C LYS A 129 22.19 -19.71 -3.23
N ARG A 130 21.95 -18.88 -2.21
CA ARG A 130 22.74 -18.88 -0.96
C ARG A 130 22.60 -20.20 -0.21
N VAL A 131 21.39 -20.77 -0.15
CA VAL A 131 21.15 -22.09 0.46
C VAL A 131 21.91 -23.17 -0.29
N ILE A 132 21.85 -23.19 -1.62
CA ILE A 132 22.57 -24.15 -2.45
C ILE A 132 24.10 -24.00 -2.26
N GLU A 133 24.62 -22.79 -2.22
CA GLU A 133 26.04 -22.52 -1.98
C GLU A 133 26.49 -22.96 -0.58
N ALA A 134 25.65 -22.84 0.45
CA ALA A 134 25.92 -23.35 1.77
C ALA A 134 25.93 -24.89 1.82
N LEU A 135 25.08 -25.56 1.04
CA LEU A 135 24.96 -27.00 0.99
C LEU A 135 26.12 -27.68 0.20
N VAL A 136 26.51 -27.12 -0.94
CA VAL A 136 27.44 -27.79 -1.89
C VAL A 136 28.75 -27.05 -2.07
N GLY A 137 28.91 -25.88 -1.44
CA GLY A 137 30.08 -25.02 -1.59
C GLY A 137 30.04 -24.16 -2.86
N SER A 138 30.77 -23.06 -2.85
CA SER A 138 30.85 -22.11 -3.98
C SER A 138 31.48 -22.68 -5.24
N SER A 139 32.39 -23.65 -5.08
CA SER A 139 33.16 -24.29 -6.16
C SER A 139 32.41 -25.45 -6.86
N ALA A 140 31.20 -25.79 -6.44
CA ALA A 140 30.43 -26.88 -7.01
C ALA A 140 30.06 -26.63 -8.49
N THR A 141 30.05 -27.71 -9.29
CA THR A 141 29.67 -27.63 -10.70
C THR A 141 28.21 -27.21 -10.89
N ASN A 142 27.89 -26.61 -12.03
CA ASN A 142 26.53 -26.21 -12.35
C ASN A 142 25.52 -27.38 -12.30
N GLN A 143 25.96 -28.56 -12.73
CA GLN A 143 25.12 -29.77 -12.68
C GLN A 143 24.79 -30.18 -11.25
N THR A 144 25.75 -30.10 -10.32
CA THR A 144 25.52 -30.36 -8.90
C THR A 144 24.55 -29.33 -8.31
N LYS A 145 24.75 -28.05 -8.58
CA LYS A 145 23.86 -26.95 -8.12
C LYS A 145 22.42 -27.16 -8.62
N GLU A 146 22.23 -27.52 -9.88
CA GLU A 146 20.89 -27.79 -10.43
C GLU A 146 20.22 -29.02 -9.81
N LYS A 147 21.00 -30.08 -9.49
CA LYS A 147 20.46 -31.23 -8.78
C LYS A 147 19.96 -30.86 -7.37
N PHE A 148 20.80 -30.17 -6.61
CA PHE A 148 20.43 -29.72 -5.25
C PHE A 148 19.27 -28.71 -5.27
N LYS A 149 19.18 -27.87 -6.29
CA LYS A 149 18.04 -26.98 -6.50
C LYS A 149 16.72 -27.75 -6.67
N LYS A 150 16.73 -28.84 -7.43
CA LYS A 150 15.53 -29.69 -7.57
C LYS A 150 15.18 -30.39 -6.26
N MET A 151 16.16 -30.90 -5.54
CA MET A 151 15.95 -31.55 -4.23
C MET A 151 15.39 -30.55 -3.21
N LEU A 152 15.89 -29.29 -3.18
CA LEU A 152 15.38 -28.23 -2.31
C LEU A 152 13.91 -27.90 -2.64
N ARG A 153 13.58 -27.78 -3.92
CA ARG A 153 12.19 -27.51 -4.33
C ARG A 153 11.21 -28.66 -4.09
N ASN A 154 11.73 -29.89 -4.06
CA ASN A 154 10.94 -31.08 -3.74
C ASN A 154 10.77 -31.31 -2.22
N GLY A 155 11.42 -30.49 -1.36
CA GLY A 155 11.38 -30.66 0.10
C GLY A 155 12.27 -31.79 0.63
N GLU A 156 13.14 -32.39 -0.20
CA GLU A 156 14.00 -33.50 0.21
C GLU A 156 15.11 -33.08 1.19
N LEU A 157 15.35 -31.75 1.30
CA LEU A 157 16.41 -31.15 2.12
C LEU A 157 15.86 -30.38 3.34
N ASP A 158 14.56 -30.46 3.62
CA ASP A 158 13.90 -29.65 4.67
C ASP A 158 14.43 -29.94 6.09
N ASN A 159 14.98 -31.13 6.32
CA ASN A 159 15.53 -31.52 7.63
C ASN A 159 17.07 -31.34 7.72
N GLN A 160 17.69 -30.71 6.73
CA GLN A 160 19.12 -30.53 6.70
C GLN A 160 19.52 -29.18 7.29
N ASP A 161 20.33 -29.19 8.35
CA ASP A 161 20.85 -27.96 8.95
C ASP A 161 21.93 -27.34 8.07
N ILE A 162 21.88 -26.00 7.92
CA ILE A 162 22.88 -25.23 7.17
C ILE A 162 23.30 -24.01 8.00
N GLU A 163 24.56 -23.63 7.89
CA GLU A 163 25.08 -22.39 8.45
C GLU A 163 25.15 -21.31 7.35
N ILE A 164 24.52 -20.17 7.62
CA ILE A 164 24.51 -19.01 6.70
C ILE A 164 24.89 -17.75 7.45
N GLU A 165 25.90 -17.04 6.99
CA GLU A 165 26.21 -15.70 7.49
C GLU A 165 25.12 -14.72 7.10
N ILE A 166 24.51 -14.09 8.12
CA ILE A 166 23.50 -13.05 7.93
C ILE A 166 24.10 -11.72 8.37
N SER A 167 24.27 -10.80 7.43
CA SER A 167 24.63 -9.43 7.79
C SER A 167 23.51 -8.78 8.60
N PRO A 168 23.80 -8.17 9.77
CA PRO A 168 22.79 -7.49 10.57
C PRO A 168 22.12 -6.42 9.70
N LYS A 169 20.77 -6.39 9.72
CA LYS A 169 20.02 -5.33 9.05
C LYS A 169 20.54 -3.98 9.52
N SER A 170 21.09 -3.17 8.64
CA SER A 170 21.39 -1.79 8.96
C SER A 170 20.09 -1.15 9.48
N LYS A 171 20.13 -0.64 10.71
CA LYS A 171 19.01 0.12 11.27
C LYS A 171 18.69 1.21 10.28
N SER A 172 17.44 1.22 9.80
CA SER A 172 16.96 2.22 8.84
C SER A 172 17.30 3.62 9.38
N PRO A 173 17.98 4.48 8.64
CA PRO A 173 18.36 5.82 9.11
C PRO A 173 17.17 6.75 9.42
N LEU A 174 15.95 6.32 9.11
CA LEU A 174 14.72 7.07 9.34
C LEU A 174 14.23 7.10 10.82
N LYS A 175 14.88 6.35 11.75
CA LYS A 175 14.53 6.42 13.17
C LYS A 175 15.25 7.52 13.97
N SER A 176 16.12 8.29 13.35
CA SER A 176 16.91 9.37 14.00
C SER A 176 16.54 10.78 13.53
N MET A 177 15.40 10.96 12.86
CA MET A 177 14.84 12.30 12.67
C MET A 177 13.74 12.53 13.72
N ASP A 178 14.17 12.69 14.95
CA ASP A 178 13.42 13.45 15.95
C ASP A 178 13.49 14.92 15.54
N ILE A 179 12.40 15.41 15.00
CA ILE A 179 12.13 16.84 14.81
C ILE A 179 11.06 17.26 15.80
#